data_0f578a918cb6ee2d13079d935a93e55d
#
_entry.id   0f578a918cb6ee2d13079d935a93e55d
#
_cell.length_a   1.000
_cell.length_b   1.000
_cell.length_c   1.000
_cell.angle_alpha   90.00
_cell.angle_beta   90.00
_cell.angle_gamma   90.00
#
_symmetry.space_group_name_H-M   'P 1'
#
loop_
_entity.id
_entity.type
_entity.pdbx_description
1 polymer ?
#
loop_
_entity_poly.entity_id
_entity_poly.type
_entity_poly.pdbx_seq_one_letter_code
_entity_poly.pdbx_strand_id
1 'polypeptide(L)'
;MVSINDSALTPRSLRDTRRMNMFVSVSAAVAGLLFGLDIGVIAGALPFITDHFVLTSRLQEWVVSSMMLGAAIGALFNGWLSFRLGRKYSLMAGAILFVLGSLGSAFASSVEVLIGARVILGVAVGIASYTAPLYLSEMASENVRGKMISMYQLMVTLGIVLAFLSDMAFSYSGNWRAMLGVLALPAVLLIILVVFLPNSPRWLAQKGRHIEAEEVLRMLRDTSEKARDELNEIRESLKLKQGGWALFKANRNVRRAVFLGMLLQAMQQFTGMNIIMYYAPRIFKMAGFTTTEQQMIATLVVGLTFMFATFIAVFTVDKAGRKPALKIGFSVMALGTLVLGYCLMQFDNGTASSGLSWLSVGMTMMCIAGYAMSAAPVVWILCSEIQPLKCRDFGITCSTTTNWVSNMIIGATFLTLLDSIGAAGTFWLYTALNIAFIGITFWLIPETKNVTLEHIERKLMAGEKLRNIGV
;
A
#
# COMPACT_ATOMS: atom_id res chain seq x y z
N MET A 1 -31.60 -20.54 30.90
CA MET A 1 -30.16 -20.63 31.27
C MET A 1 -29.71 -22.04 30.97
N VAL A 2 -29.10 -22.27 29.85
CA VAL A 2 -28.47 -23.55 29.52
C VAL A 2 -27.01 -23.38 29.94
N SER A 3 -26.60 -24.05 30.99
CA SER A 3 -25.19 -24.14 31.39
C SER A 3 -24.46 -24.98 30.33
N ILE A 4 -23.74 -24.33 29.47
CA ILE A 4 -22.81 -24.99 28.55
C ILE A 4 -21.69 -25.55 29.39
N ASN A 5 -21.59 -26.88 29.38
CA ASN A 5 -20.59 -27.66 30.10
C ASN A 5 -19.19 -27.20 29.68
N ASP A 6 -18.46 -26.52 30.56
CA ASP A 6 -17.09 -26.03 30.36
C ASP A 6 -16.04 -27.16 30.17
N SER A 7 -16.49 -28.42 30.26
CA SER A 7 -15.62 -29.61 30.25
C SER A 7 -15.37 -30.24 28.87
N ALA A 8 -15.96 -29.70 27.78
CA ALA A 8 -15.84 -30.33 26.46
C ALA A 8 -14.75 -29.74 25.56
N LEU A 9 -14.07 -28.65 25.96
CA LEU A 9 -12.97 -28.07 25.19
C LEU A 9 -11.65 -28.30 25.90
N THR A 10 -10.84 -29.23 25.38
CA THR A 10 -9.47 -29.43 25.83
C THR A 10 -8.72 -28.09 25.83
N PRO A 11 -8.06 -27.70 26.93
CA PRO A 11 -7.29 -26.47 26.96
C PRO A 11 -6.17 -26.58 25.92
N ARG A 12 -6.21 -25.69 24.91
CA ARG A 12 -5.13 -25.59 23.91
C ARG A 12 -3.84 -25.17 24.60
N SER A 13 -2.74 -25.77 24.21
CA SER A 13 -1.44 -25.39 24.73
C SER A 13 -1.05 -24.00 24.22
N LEU A 14 -0.26 -23.24 24.98
CA LEU A 14 0.32 -21.97 24.54
C LEU A 14 1.10 -22.13 23.22
N ARG A 15 1.62 -23.32 22.96
CA ARG A 15 2.29 -23.64 21.71
C ARG A 15 1.34 -23.64 20.52
N ASP A 16 0.12 -24.12 20.69
CA ASP A 16 -0.90 -24.17 19.62
C ASP A 16 -1.43 -22.78 19.32
N THR A 17 -1.62 -21.94 20.35
CA THR A 17 -1.98 -20.53 20.21
C THR A 17 -0.92 -19.75 19.43
N ARG A 18 0.37 -19.93 19.75
CA ARG A 18 1.47 -19.30 19.04
C ARG A 18 1.55 -19.76 17.58
N ARG A 19 1.33 -21.03 17.30
CA ARG A 19 1.30 -21.58 15.94
C ARG A 19 0.16 -20.97 15.12
N MET A 20 -1.03 -20.85 15.71
CA MET A 20 -2.17 -20.24 15.02
C MET A 20 -1.92 -18.75 14.72
N ASN A 21 -1.42 -17.99 15.68
CA ASN A 21 -1.07 -16.58 15.47
C ASN A 21 0.01 -16.42 14.38
N MET A 22 1.01 -17.30 14.35
CA MET A 22 2.03 -17.29 13.30
C MET A 22 1.43 -17.64 11.94
N PHE A 23 0.55 -18.64 11.86
CA PHE A 23 -0.12 -19.04 10.63
C PHE A 23 -0.97 -17.90 10.06
N VAL A 24 -1.74 -17.22 10.89
CA VAL A 24 -2.52 -16.01 10.51
C VAL A 24 -1.59 -14.91 9.98
N SER A 25 -0.49 -14.65 10.69
CA SER A 25 0.48 -13.61 10.29
C SER A 25 1.12 -13.92 8.93
N VAL A 26 1.58 -15.14 8.73
CA VAL A 26 2.23 -15.57 7.48
C VAL A 26 1.23 -15.53 6.33
N SER A 27 0.01 -16.01 6.54
CA SER A 27 -1.02 -16.01 5.48
C SER A 27 -1.36 -14.60 5.02
N ALA A 28 -1.54 -13.66 5.95
CA ALA A 28 -1.80 -12.27 5.58
C ALA A 28 -0.56 -11.56 5.01
N ALA A 29 0.64 -11.97 5.44
CA ALA A 29 1.90 -11.48 4.87
C ALA A 29 2.07 -11.89 3.40
N VAL A 30 1.60 -13.08 2.99
CA VAL A 30 1.57 -13.49 1.58
C VAL A 30 0.69 -12.55 0.74
N ALA A 31 -0.41 -12.03 1.27
CA ALA A 31 -1.19 -11.01 0.58
C ALA A 31 -0.39 -9.71 0.36
N GLY A 32 0.43 -9.31 1.33
CA GLY A 32 1.39 -8.20 1.17
C GLY A 32 2.43 -8.48 0.09
N LEU A 33 2.96 -9.69 0.06
CA LEU A 33 3.92 -10.14 -0.97
C LEU A 33 3.31 -10.02 -2.39
N LEU A 34 2.07 -10.46 -2.58
CA LEU A 34 1.36 -10.36 -3.86
C LEU A 34 1.19 -8.91 -4.30
N PHE A 35 0.84 -8.02 -3.38
CA PHE A 35 0.72 -6.60 -3.66
C PHE A 35 2.06 -6.02 -4.14
N GLY A 36 3.16 -6.34 -3.46
CA GLY A 36 4.50 -5.91 -3.87
C GLY A 36 4.95 -6.48 -5.21
N LEU A 37 4.69 -7.76 -5.45
CA LEU A 37 4.99 -8.42 -6.73
C LEU A 37 4.32 -7.73 -7.91
N ASP A 38 3.05 -7.36 -7.79
CA ASP A 38 2.33 -6.70 -8.88
C ASP A 38 2.84 -5.27 -9.14
N ILE A 39 3.22 -4.53 -8.10
CA ILE A 39 3.85 -3.22 -8.27
C ILE A 39 5.17 -3.32 -9.03
N GLY A 40 6.00 -4.31 -8.68
CA GLY A 40 7.34 -4.44 -9.23
C GLY A 40 7.37 -4.99 -10.66
N VAL A 41 6.54 -5.98 -10.95
CA VAL A 41 6.63 -6.75 -12.22
C VAL A 41 6.45 -5.90 -13.48
N ILE A 42 5.64 -4.85 -13.40
CA ILE A 42 5.36 -4.03 -14.59
C ILE A 42 6.59 -3.23 -15.04
N ALA A 43 7.48 -2.88 -14.14
CA ALA A 43 8.70 -2.14 -14.47
C ALA A 43 9.59 -2.91 -15.45
N GLY A 44 9.82 -4.19 -15.17
CA GLY A 44 10.66 -5.03 -16.01
C GLY A 44 9.94 -5.57 -17.25
N ALA A 45 8.62 -5.81 -17.16
CA ALA A 45 7.84 -6.35 -18.28
C ALA A 45 7.50 -5.29 -19.35
N LEU A 46 7.30 -4.02 -18.95
CA LEU A 46 6.83 -2.97 -19.83
C LEU A 46 7.68 -2.75 -21.09
N PRO A 47 9.03 -2.73 -21.05
CA PRO A 47 9.84 -2.59 -22.26
C PRO A 47 9.56 -3.70 -23.28
N PHE A 48 9.45 -4.96 -22.83
CA PHE A 48 9.18 -6.11 -23.70
C PHE A 48 7.75 -6.12 -24.24
N ILE A 49 6.77 -5.70 -23.44
CA ILE A 49 5.37 -5.52 -23.86
C ILE A 49 5.30 -4.43 -24.94
N THR A 50 6.02 -3.33 -24.73
CA THR A 50 6.08 -2.21 -25.67
C THR A 50 6.63 -2.65 -27.03
N ASP A 51 7.71 -3.43 -27.04
CA ASP A 51 8.31 -3.94 -28.28
C ASP A 51 7.39 -4.96 -28.96
N HIS A 52 6.72 -5.82 -28.19
CA HIS A 52 5.85 -6.87 -28.73
C HIS A 52 4.59 -6.31 -29.44
N PHE A 53 3.94 -5.33 -28.81
CA PHE A 53 2.70 -4.72 -29.32
C PHE A 53 2.91 -3.39 -30.05
N VAL A 54 4.16 -2.89 -30.12
CA VAL A 54 4.51 -1.59 -30.70
C VAL A 54 3.69 -0.46 -30.05
N LEU A 55 3.82 -0.31 -28.74
CA LEU A 55 3.00 0.63 -27.96
C LEU A 55 3.49 2.07 -28.09
N THR A 56 2.52 2.99 -28.25
CA THR A 56 2.75 4.42 -28.04
C THR A 56 2.93 4.75 -26.56
N SER A 57 3.50 5.89 -26.22
CA SER A 57 3.64 6.35 -24.81
C SER A 57 2.29 6.31 -24.09
N ARG A 58 1.20 6.72 -24.75
CA ARG A 58 -0.15 6.70 -24.19
C ARG A 58 -0.67 5.31 -23.85
N LEU A 59 -0.43 4.33 -24.73
CA LEU A 59 -0.82 2.94 -24.45
C LEU A 59 0.05 2.31 -23.35
N GLN A 60 1.33 2.65 -23.26
CA GLN A 60 2.19 2.23 -22.15
C GLN A 60 1.67 2.76 -20.81
N GLU A 61 1.28 4.03 -20.76
CA GLU A 61 0.65 4.64 -19.58
C GLU A 61 -0.64 3.92 -19.18
N TRP A 62 -1.48 3.52 -20.14
CA TRP A 62 -2.68 2.74 -19.87
C TRP A 62 -2.37 1.33 -19.35
N VAL A 63 -1.37 0.66 -19.88
CA VAL A 63 -0.92 -0.65 -19.39
C VAL A 63 -0.47 -0.55 -17.92
N VAL A 64 0.24 0.50 -17.55
CA VAL A 64 0.68 0.72 -16.16
C VAL A 64 -0.49 1.14 -15.27
N SER A 65 -1.24 2.16 -15.66
CA SER A 65 -2.25 2.81 -14.82
C SER A 65 -3.56 2.03 -14.68
N SER A 66 -3.85 1.10 -15.58
CA SER A 66 -5.08 0.28 -15.53
C SER A 66 -5.20 -0.56 -14.25
N MET A 67 -4.08 -1.02 -13.71
CA MET A 67 -4.07 -1.70 -12.41
C MET A 67 -4.50 -0.76 -11.28
N MET A 68 -4.02 0.48 -11.26
CA MET A 68 -4.41 1.46 -10.24
C MET A 68 -5.89 1.83 -10.34
N LEU A 69 -6.44 1.90 -11.55
CA LEU A 69 -7.89 2.06 -11.76
C LEU A 69 -8.67 0.92 -11.12
N GLY A 70 -8.25 -0.31 -11.39
CA GLY A 70 -8.83 -1.51 -10.76
C GLY A 70 -8.71 -1.46 -9.23
N ALA A 71 -7.57 -1.04 -8.70
CA ALA A 71 -7.33 -0.93 -7.27
C ALA A 71 -8.22 0.14 -6.60
N ALA A 72 -8.46 1.28 -7.26
CA ALA A 72 -9.41 2.28 -6.80
C ALA A 72 -10.83 1.72 -6.71
N ILE A 73 -11.26 0.98 -7.73
CA ILE A 73 -12.57 0.30 -7.75
C ILE A 73 -12.64 -0.74 -6.62
N GLY A 74 -11.63 -1.60 -6.51
CA GLY A 74 -11.56 -2.63 -5.46
C GLY A 74 -11.60 -2.03 -4.06
N ALA A 75 -10.85 -0.97 -3.79
CA ALA A 75 -10.83 -0.28 -2.51
C ALA A 75 -12.18 0.36 -2.17
N LEU A 76 -12.85 0.97 -3.15
CA LEU A 76 -14.15 1.62 -2.97
C LEU A 76 -15.23 0.61 -2.57
N PHE A 77 -15.27 -0.55 -3.21
CA PHE A 77 -16.28 -1.58 -2.94
C PHE A 77 -15.91 -2.54 -1.82
N ASN A 78 -14.65 -2.53 -1.38
CA ASN A 78 -14.16 -3.51 -0.41
C ASN A 78 -14.84 -3.39 0.97
N GLY A 79 -15.21 -2.20 1.41
CA GLY A 79 -15.96 -2.02 2.65
C GLY A 79 -17.27 -2.83 2.66
N TRP A 80 -18.04 -2.74 1.57
CA TRP A 80 -19.26 -3.51 1.37
C TRP A 80 -18.99 -5.02 1.27
N LEU A 81 -17.99 -5.40 0.48
CA LEU A 81 -17.60 -6.80 0.29
C LEU A 81 -17.18 -7.46 1.61
N SER A 82 -16.28 -6.78 2.33
CA SER A 82 -15.76 -7.24 3.62
C SER A 82 -16.83 -7.32 4.71
N PHE A 83 -17.83 -6.43 4.67
CA PHE A 83 -18.97 -6.50 5.55
C PHE A 83 -19.88 -7.69 5.23
N ARG A 84 -20.16 -7.94 3.94
CA ARG A 84 -21.04 -9.03 3.51
C ARG A 84 -20.42 -10.41 3.65
N LEU A 85 -19.25 -10.60 3.05
CA LEU A 85 -18.58 -11.91 2.97
C LEU A 85 -17.66 -12.20 4.16
N GLY A 86 -17.23 -11.17 4.89
CA GLY A 86 -16.21 -11.29 5.92
C GLY A 86 -14.80 -11.18 5.34
N ARG A 87 -13.81 -11.02 6.24
CA ARG A 87 -12.42 -10.77 5.83
C ARG A 87 -11.79 -11.97 5.13
N LYS A 88 -12.07 -13.18 5.62
CA LYS A 88 -11.59 -14.44 5.04
C LYS A 88 -12.02 -14.59 3.58
N TYR A 89 -13.30 -14.50 3.31
CA TYR A 89 -13.83 -14.69 1.95
C TYR A 89 -13.54 -13.51 1.03
N SER A 90 -13.37 -12.30 1.57
CA SER A 90 -12.87 -11.17 0.78
C SER A 90 -11.42 -11.38 0.33
N LEU A 91 -10.54 -11.88 1.22
CA LEU A 91 -9.18 -12.27 0.84
C LEU A 91 -9.18 -13.39 -0.19
N MET A 92 -10.06 -14.38 -0.05
CA MET A 92 -10.23 -15.46 -1.02
C MET A 92 -10.62 -14.93 -2.38
N ALA A 93 -11.63 -14.04 -2.44
CA ALA A 93 -12.07 -13.41 -3.68
C ALA A 93 -10.93 -12.61 -4.33
N GLY A 94 -10.19 -11.83 -3.52
CA GLY A 94 -9.01 -11.11 -3.99
C GLY A 94 -7.94 -12.04 -4.57
N ALA A 95 -7.63 -13.15 -3.90
CA ALA A 95 -6.66 -14.12 -4.37
C ALA A 95 -7.08 -14.82 -5.67
N ILE A 96 -8.35 -15.17 -5.81
CA ILE A 96 -8.90 -15.75 -7.05
C ILE A 96 -8.82 -14.76 -8.20
N LEU A 97 -9.23 -13.50 -7.98
CA LEU A 97 -9.12 -12.44 -8.99
C LEU A 97 -7.66 -12.16 -9.35
N PHE A 98 -6.74 -12.31 -8.41
CA PHE A 98 -5.31 -12.16 -8.68
C PHE A 98 -4.79 -13.25 -9.61
N VAL A 99 -5.17 -14.50 -9.39
CA VAL A 99 -4.84 -15.63 -10.32
C VAL A 99 -5.40 -15.36 -11.69
N LEU A 100 -6.69 -15.01 -11.78
CA LEU A 100 -7.36 -14.75 -13.06
C LEU A 100 -6.73 -13.58 -13.82
N GLY A 101 -6.44 -12.49 -13.12
CA GLY A 101 -5.79 -11.31 -13.72
C GLY A 101 -4.35 -11.58 -14.15
N SER A 102 -3.59 -12.34 -13.36
CA SER A 102 -2.21 -12.72 -13.69
C SER A 102 -2.15 -13.62 -14.91
N LEU A 103 -2.96 -14.68 -14.96
CA LEU A 103 -3.04 -15.58 -16.12
C LEU A 103 -3.63 -14.87 -17.33
N GLY A 104 -4.66 -14.04 -17.15
CA GLY A 104 -5.22 -13.22 -18.22
C GLY A 104 -4.19 -12.27 -18.84
N SER A 105 -3.33 -11.67 -18.02
CA SER A 105 -2.22 -10.83 -18.48
C SER A 105 -1.15 -11.64 -19.22
N ALA A 106 -0.79 -12.81 -18.71
CA ALA A 106 0.21 -13.68 -19.31
C ALA A 106 -0.24 -14.23 -20.69
N PHE A 107 -1.51 -14.52 -20.86
CA PHE A 107 -2.09 -15.06 -22.09
C PHE A 107 -2.78 -14.00 -22.97
N ALA A 108 -2.59 -12.72 -22.70
CA ALA A 108 -3.19 -11.64 -23.46
C ALA A 108 -2.76 -11.68 -24.93
N SER A 109 -3.74 -11.70 -25.83
CA SER A 109 -3.54 -11.70 -27.28
C SER A 109 -3.47 -10.30 -27.88
N SER A 110 -3.97 -9.29 -27.15
CA SER A 110 -3.97 -7.89 -27.55
C SER A 110 -3.73 -6.97 -26.36
N VAL A 111 -3.47 -5.69 -26.63
CA VAL A 111 -3.26 -4.67 -25.58
C VAL A 111 -4.53 -4.46 -24.76
N GLU A 112 -5.70 -4.48 -25.42
CA GLU A 112 -7.00 -4.31 -24.76
C GLU A 112 -7.28 -5.43 -23.76
N VAL A 113 -6.97 -6.68 -24.13
CA VAL A 113 -7.09 -7.84 -23.22
C VAL A 113 -6.11 -7.71 -22.07
N LEU A 114 -4.87 -7.27 -22.33
CA LEU A 114 -3.88 -7.03 -21.28
C LEU A 114 -4.34 -5.94 -20.30
N ILE A 115 -4.85 -4.83 -20.79
CA ILE A 115 -5.38 -3.73 -19.97
C ILE A 115 -6.56 -4.24 -19.13
N GLY A 116 -7.49 -4.98 -19.71
CA GLY A 116 -8.61 -5.58 -18.98
C GLY A 116 -8.16 -6.55 -17.88
N ALA A 117 -7.18 -7.39 -18.15
CA ALA A 117 -6.60 -8.30 -17.16
C ALA A 117 -5.88 -7.54 -16.04
N ARG A 118 -5.20 -6.45 -16.35
CA ARG A 118 -4.58 -5.57 -15.37
C ARG A 118 -5.60 -4.84 -14.48
N VAL A 119 -6.76 -4.47 -15.01
CA VAL A 119 -7.86 -3.94 -14.19
C VAL A 119 -8.34 -5.00 -13.20
N ILE A 120 -8.50 -6.25 -13.62
CA ILE A 120 -8.87 -7.36 -12.73
C ILE A 120 -7.82 -7.56 -11.62
N LEU A 121 -6.53 -7.56 -11.98
CA LEU A 121 -5.43 -7.57 -11.01
C LEU A 121 -5.55 -6.40 -10.01
N GLY A 122 -5.84 -5.21 -10.51
CA GLY A 122 -6.03 -4.04 -9.68
C GLY A 122 -7.16 -4.20 -8.67
N VAL A 123 -8.31 -4.71 -9.10
CA VAL A 123 -9.43 -5.00 -8.19
C VAL A 123 -9.00 -5.97 -7.09
N ALA A 124 -8.26 -7.01 -7.45
CA ALA A 124 -7.69 -7.95 -6.49
C ALA A 124 -6.76 -7.28 -5.48
N VAL A 125 -5.86 -6.42 -5.95
CA VAL A 125 -4.94 -5.63 -5.10
C VAL A 125 -5.71 -4.66 -4.21
N GLY A 126 -6.72 -3.96 -4.73
CA GLY A 126 -7.57 -3.06 -3.95
C GLY A 126 -8.30 -3.76 -2.81
N ILE A 127 -8.80 -4.97 -3.05
CA ILE A 127 -9.43 -5.80 -2.03
C ILE A 127 -8.39 -6.26 -1.00
N ALA A 128 -7.28 -6.83 -1.43
CA ALA A 128 -6.28 -7.42 -0.55
C ALA A 128 -5.54 -6.39 0.29
N SER A 129 -5.18 -5.23 -0.28
CA SER A 129 -4.44 -4.17 0.40
C SER A 129 -5.21 -3.54 1.57
N TYR A 130 -6.53 -3.57 1.53
CA TYR A 130 -7.39 -3.15 2.63
C TYR A 130 -7.70 -4.31 3.59
N THR A 131 -8.09 -5.46 3.04
CA THR A 131 -8.61 -6.58 3.83
C THR A 131 -7.53 -7.28 4.65
N ALA A 132 -6.30 -7.41 4.13
CA ALA A 132 -5.24 -8.12 4.84
C ALA A 132 -4.77 -7.38 6.12
N PRO A 133 -4.47 -6.08 6.10
CA PRO A 133 -4.18 -5.34 7.33
C PRO A 133 -5.35 -5.30 8.31
N LEU A 134 -6.58 -5.17 7.80
CA LEU A 134 -7.79 -5.21 8.63
C LEU A 134 -7.94 -6.57 9.33
N TYR A 135 -7.78 -7.66 8.59
CA TYR A 135 -7.84 -9.02 9.13
C TYR A 135 -6.76 -9.22 10.21
N LEU A 136 -5.52 -8.79 9.95
CA LEU A 136 -4.44 -8.83 10.93
C LEU A 136 -4.77 -8.04 12.19
N SER A 137 -5.33 -6.84 12.05
CA SER A 137 -5.67 -5.99 13.19
C SER A 137 -6.79 -6.58 14.06
N GLU A 138 -7.70 -7.35 13.46
CA GLU A 138 -8.81 -8.02 14.15
C GLU A 138 -8.42 -9.38 14.77
N MET A 139 -7.40 -10.03 14.23
CA MET A 139 -6.91 -11.32 14.72
C MET A 139 -5.82 -11.19 15.78
N ALA A 140 -4.97 -10.17 15.66
CA ALA A 140 -3.83 -9.96 16.54
C ALA A 140 -4.25 -9.45 17.92
N SER A 141 -3.58 -9.94 18.97
CA SER A 141 -3.63 -9.32 20.29
C SER A 141 -2.94 -7.94 20.26
N GLU A 142 -3.32 -7.05 21.17
CA GLU A 142 -2.77 -5.68 21.25
C GLU A 142 -1.24 -5.64 21.24
N ASN A 143 -0.61 -6.55 21.98
CA ASN A 143 0.84 -6.61 22.16
C ASN A 143 1.62 -6.95 20.88
N VAL A 144 1.02 -7.62 19.90
CA VAL A 144 1.70 -8.08 18.67
C VAL A 144 1.12 -7.45 17.41
N ARG A 145 0.01 -6.73 17.49
CA ARG A 145 -0.68 -6.10 16.36
C ARG A 145 0.25 -5.23 15.51
N GLY A 146 1.02 -4.36 16.16
CA GLY A 146 1.98 -3.50 15.46
C GLY A 146 3.04 -4.29 14.70
N LYS A 147 3.58 -5.36 15.30
CA LYS A 147 4.57 -6.23 14.65
C LYS A 147 3.98 -6.95 13.44
N MET A 148 2.74 -7.41 13.53
CA MET A 148 2.07 -8.12 12.42
C MET A 148 1.81 -7.19 11.23
N ILE A 149 1.36 -5.95 11.50
CA ILE A 149 1.15 -4.94 10.43
C ILE A 149 2.48 -4.53 9.81
N SER A 150 3.53 -4.37 10.62
CA SER A 150 4.89 -4.08 10.10
C SER A 150 5.43 -5.22 9.24
N MET A 151 5.16 -6.47 9.60
CA MET A 151 5.52 -7.63 8.78
C MET A 151 4.82 -7.61 7.43
N TYR A 152 3.53 -7.26 7.40
CA TYR A 152 2.79 -7.08 6.14
C TYR A 152 3.49 -6.05 5.23
N GLN A 153 3.85 -4.88 5.78
CA GLN A 153 4.54 -3.83 5.01
C GLN A 153 5.91 -4.28 4.49
N LEU A 154 6.68 -5.00 5.31
CA LEU A 154 7.95 -5.58 4.88
C LEU A 154 7.77 -6.60 3.75
N MET A 155 6.70 -7.41 3.81
CA MET A 155 6.37 -8.37 2.75
C MET A 155 5.98 -7.67 1.44
N VAL A 156 5.36 -6.49 1.48
CA VAL A 156 5.13 -5.67 0.28
C VAL A 156 6.46 -5.28 -0.37
N THR A 157 7.41 -4.77 0.40
CA THR A 157 8.72 -4.37 -0.15
C THR A 157 9.54 -5.56 -0.62
N LEU A 158 9.49 -6.68 0.08
CA LEU A 158 10.10 -7.94 -0.36
C LEU A 158 9.48 -8.41 -1.69
N GLY A 159 8.17 -8.28 -1.84
CA GLY A 159 7.46 -8.60 -3.09
C GLY A 159 7.99 -7.78 -4.27
N ILE A 160 8.23 -6.49 -4.09
CA ILE A 160 8.84 -5.62 -5.11
C ILE A 160 10.23 -6.12 -5.50
N VAL A 161 11.08 -6.46 -4.53
CA VAL A 161 12.42 -7.00 -4.78
C VAL A 161 12.35 -8.33 -5.54
N LEU A 162 11.46 -9.23 -5.13
CA LEU A 162 11.27 -10.52 -5.82
C LEU A 162 10.74 -10.34 -7.24
N ALA A 163 9.86 -9.36 -7.46
CA ALA A 163 9.42 -9.00 -8.81
C ALA A 163 10.58 -8.55 -9.70
N PHE A 164 11.42 -7.66 -9.19
CA PHE A 164 12.59 -7.19 -9.94
C PHE A 164 13.60 -8.31 -10.22
N LEU A 165 13.80 -9.24 -9.27
CA LEU A 165 14.65 -10.42 -9.49
C LEU A 165 14.04 -11.36 -10.54
N SER A 166 12.73 -11.58 -10.50
CA SER A 166 12.01 -12.39 -11.49
C SER A 166 12.09 -11.76 -12.88
N ASP A 167 11.85 -10.45 -12.97
CA ASP A 167 11.96 -9.71 -14.23
C ASP A 167 13.37 -9.78 -14.81
N MET A 168 14.38 -9.62 -13.96
CA MET A 168 15.78 -9.77 -14.38
C MET A 168 16.04 -11.17 -14.92
N ALA A 169 15.58 -12.22 -14.25
CA ALA A 169 15.75 -13.59 -14.71
C ALA A 169 15.08 -13.87 -16.05
N PHE A 170 13.86 -13.39 -16.26
CA PHE A 170 13.13 -13.56 -17.52
C PHE A 170 13.54 -12.57 -18.61
N SER A 171 14.24 -11.49 -18.28
CA SER A 171 14.71 -10.49 -19.26
C SER A 171 15.70 -11.06 -20.26
N TYR A 172 16.50 -12.05 -19.87
CA TYR A 172 17.43 -12.74 -20.76
C TYR A 172 16.73 -13.46 -21.93
N SER A 173 15.52 -13.94 -21.71
CA SER A 173 14.67 -14.58 -22.76
C SER A 173 13.66 -13.62 -23.39
N GLY A 174 13.50 -12.41 -22.84
CA GLY A 174 12.47 -11.47 -23.26
C GLY A 174 11.02 -11.95 -23.00
N ASN A 175 10.85 -12.92 -22.12
CA ASN A 175 9.55 -13.56 -21.89
C ASN A 175 8.70 -12.77 -20.86
N TRP A 176 8.12 -11.67 -21.31
CA TRP A 176 7.22 -10.86 -20.49
C TRP A 176 5.96 -11.60 -20.02
N ARG A 177 5.52 -12.62 -20.77
CA ARG A 177 4.38 -13.45 -20.37
C ARG A 177 4.69 -14.28 -19.12
N ALA A 178 5.90 -14.82 -19.03
CA ALA A 178 6.37 -15.51 -17.82
C ALA A 178 6.52 -14.55 -16.64
N MET A 179 7.00 -13.31 -16.86
CA MET A 179 7.08 -12.29 -15.81
C MET A 179 5.71 -12.05 -15.17
N LEU A 180 4.67 -11.85 -15.97
CA LEU A 180 3.30 -11.61 -15.47
C LEU A 180 2.64 -12.88 -14.92
N GLY A 181 2.88 -14.02 -15.55
CA GLY A 181 2.25 -15.31 -15.20
C GLY A 181 2.76 -15.91 -13.91
N VAL A 182 4.03 -15.69 -13.56
CA VAL A 182 4.65 -16.25 -12.34
C VAL A 182 3.97 -15.74 -11.06
N LEU A 183 3.31 -14.58 -11.12
CA LEU A 183 2.54 -14.02 -10.01
C LEU A 183 1.36 -14.91 -9.58
N ALA A 184 0.86 -15.77 -10.48
CA ALA A 184 -0.21 -16.69 -10.16
C ALA A 184 0.21 -17.73 -9.09
N LEU A 185 1.49 -18.10 -9.01
CA LEU A 185 1.97 -19.11 -8.06
C LEU A 185 1.76 -18.69 -6.60
N PRO A 186 2.25 -17.53 -6.12
CA PRO A 186 1.99 -17.10 -4.75
C PRO A 186 0.50 -16.77 -4.52
N ALA A 187 -0.25 -16.41 -5.55
CA ALA A 187 -1.69 -16.19 -5.43
C ALA A 187 -2.45 -17.52 -5.17
N VAL A 188 -2.08 -18.61 -5.83
CA VAL A 188 -2.60 -19.94 -5.54
C VAL A 188 -2.22 -20.38 -4.13
N LEU A 189 -0.98 -20.11 -3.69
CA LEU A 189 -0.57 -20.36 -2.31
C LEU A 189 -1.46 -19.59 -1.32
N LEU A 190 -1.78 -18.33 -1.59
CA LEU A 190 -2.68 -17.55 -0.73
C LEU A 190 -4.08 -18.18 -0.68
N ILE A 191 -4.63 -18.66 -1.78
CA ILE A 191 -5.93 -19.35 -1.81
C ILE A 191 -5.89 -20.56 -0.86
N ILE A 192 -4.84 -21.38 -0.95
CA ILE A 192 -4.68 -22.56 -0.11
C ILE A 192 -4.61 -22.16 1.38
N LEU A 193 -3.81 -21.16 1.71
CA LEU A 193 -3.66 -20.68 3.09
C LEU A 193 -4.98 -20.14 3.65
N VAL A 194 -5.71 -19.34 2.86
CA VAL A 194 -6.97 -18.71 3.29
C VAL A 194 -8.06 -19.74 3.57
N VAL A 195 -8.07 -20.89 2.88
CA VAL A 195 -9.02 -21.97 3.18
C VAL A 195 -8.95 -22.39 4.65
N PHE A 196 -7.74 -22.47 5.21
CA PHE A 196 -7.49 -22.90 6.58
C PHE A 196 -7.57 -21.77 7.62
N LEU A 197 -7.70 -20.52 7.20
CA LEU A 197 -7.84 -19.37 8.10
C LEU A 197 -9.23 -19.36 8.77
N PRO A 198 -9.33 -18.98 10.05
CA PRO A 198 -10.61 -18.75 10.70
C PRO A 198 -11.20 -17.41 10.24
N ASN A 199 -12.52 -17.25 10.40
CA ASN A 199 -13.17 -15.95 10.22
C ASN A 199 -12.74 -14.97 11.31
N SER A 200 -12.82 -13.65 11.00
CA SER A 200 -12.55 -12.62 12.00
C SER A 200 -13.55 -12.67 13.14
N PRO A 201 -13.10 -12.67 14.41
CA PRO A 201 -13.99 -12.68 15.56
C PRO A 201 -14.87 -11.42 15.61
N ARG A 202 -14.35 -10.28 15.18
CA ARG A 202 -15.12 -9.03 15.10
C ARG A 202 -16.23 -9.12 14.08
N TRP A 203 -15.98 -9.68 12.92
CA TRP A 203 -17.01 -9.89 11.90
C TRP A 203 -18.05 -10.92 12.33
N LEU A 204 -17.64 -12.00 12.97
CA LEU A 204 -18.55 -13.01 13.52
C LEU A 204 -19.47 -12.37 14.58
N ALA A 205 -18.95 -11.59 15.50
CA ALA A 205 -19.72 -10.86 16.49
C ALA A 205 -20.70 -9.86 15.85
N GLN A 206 -20.27 -9.16 14.81
CA GLN A 206 -21.10 -8.23 14.03
C GLN A 206 -22.29 -8.93 13.34
N LYS A 207 -22.12 -10.20 12.95
CA LYS A 207 -23.18 -11.04 12.37
C LYS A 207 -24.02 -11.77 13.43
N GLY A 208 -23.78 -11.52 14.72
CA GLY A 208 -24.49 -12.19 15.82
C GLY A 208 -24.02 -13.62 16.14
N ARG A 209 -22.92 -14.07 15.49
CA ARG A 209 -22.32 -15.40 15.66
C ARG A 209 -21.34 -15.41 16.83
N HIS A 210 -21.84 -15.10 18.03
CA HIS A 210 -20.99 -14.84 19.21
C HIS A 210 -20.24 -16.09 19.70
N ILE A 211 -20.84 -17.28 19.59
CA ILE A 211 -20.20 -18.55 19.99
C ILE A 211 -18.96 -18.80 19.15
N GLU A 212 -19.08 -18.70 17.84
CA GLU A 212 -17.98 -18.87 16.92
C GLU A 212 -16.89 -17.78 17.09
N ALA A 213 -17.30 -16.53 17.38
CA ALA A 213 -16.37 -15.47 17.69
C ALA A 213 -15.54 -15.78 18.93
N GLU A 214 -16.15 -16.32 19.99
CA GLU A 214 -15.47 -16.74 21.19
C GLU A 214 -14.51 -17.92 20.92
N GLU A 215 -14.92 -18.90 20.12
CA GLU A 215 -14.08 -20.03 19.73
C GLU A 215 -12.81 -19.56 18.99
N VAL A 216 -12.97 -18.63 18.05
CA VAL A 216 -11.81 -18.07 17.32
C VAL A 216 -10.89 -17.29 18.28
N LEU A 217 -11.44 -16.48 19.18
CA LEU A 217 -10.65 -15.75 20.17
C LEU A 217 -9.89 -16.71 21.10
N ARG A 218 -10.52 -17.80 21.52
CA ARG A 218 -9.86 -18.85 22.32
C ARG A 218 -8.69 -19.53 21.56
N MET A 219 -8.75 -19.60 20.23
CA MET A 219 -7.62 -20.10 19.42
C MET A 219 -6.43 -19.13 19.39
N LEU A 220 -6.68 -17.83 19.57
CA LEU A 220 -5.70 -16.77 19.36
C LEU A 220 -5.17 -16.17 20.67
N ARG A 221 -5.86 -16.40 21.79
CA ARG A 221 -5.53 -15.82 23.10
C ARG A 221 -5.04 -16.90 24.06
N ASP A 222 -4.19 -16.48 24.98
CA ASP A 222 -3.53 -17.38 25.93
C ASP A 222 -4.49 -17.99 26.97
N THR A 223 -5.58 -17.27 27.29
CA THR A 223 -6.56 -17.69 28.29
C THR A 223 -7.99 -17.48 27.80
N SER A 224 -8.92 -18.33 28.26
CA SER A 224 -10.35 -18.19 27.95
C SER A 224 -10.95 -16.91 28.54
N GLU A 225 -10.42 -16.42 29.64
CA GLU A 225 -10.83 -15.17 30.27
C GLU A 225 -10.54 -13.98 29.34
N LYS A 226 -9.31 -13.85 28.87
CA LYS A 226 -8.93 -12.82 27.88
C LYS A 226 -9.79 -12.86 26.61
N ALA A 227 -10.13 -14.06 26.13
CA ALA A 227 -10.99 -14.21 24.96
C ALA A 227 -12.41 -13.70 25.22
N ARG A 228 -12.98 -13.95 26.42
CA ARG A 228 -14.29 -13.45 26.81
C ARG A 228 -14.30 -11.94 27.01
N ASP A 229 -13.30 -11.41 27.69
CA ASP A 229 -13.16 -9.95 27.91
C ASP A 229 -13.08 -9.21 26.58
N GLU A 230 -12.24 -9.68 25.67
CA GLU A 230 -12.11 -9.09 24.33
C GLU A 230 -13.41 -9.20 23.51
N LEU A 231 -14.14 -10.32 23.63
CA LEU A 231 -15.46 -10.44 22.99
C LEU A 231 -16.44 -9.41 23.52
N ASN A 232 -16.45 -9.14 24.82
CA ASN A 232 -17.28 -8.12 25.43
C ASN A 232 -16.90 -6.72 24.96
N GLU A 233 -15.61 -6.40 24.86
CA GLU A 233 -15.12 -5.14 24.31
C GLU A 233 -15.56 -4.97 22.84
N ILE A 234 -15.43 -6.02 22.03
CA ILE A 234 -15.91 -6.03 20.64
C ILE A 234 -17.41 -5.72 20.59
N ARG A 235 -18.23 -6.36 21.43
CA ARG A 235 -19.68 -6.13 21.50
C ARG A 235 -20.01 -4.69 21.86
N GLU A 236 -19.32 -4.12 22.84
CA GLU A 236 -19.50 -2.71 23.22
C GLU A 236 -19.11 -1.76 22.07
N SER A 237 -18.00 -2.02 21.41
CA SER A 237 -17.55 -1.22 20.27
C SER A 237 -18.52 -1.26 19.08
N LEU A 238 -19.22 -2.38 18.88
CA LEU A 238 -20.20 -2.54 17.81
C LEU A 238 -21.53 -1.80 18.06
N LYS A 239 -21.78 -1.33 19.29
CA LYS A 239 -22.93 -0.46 19.61
C LYS A 239 -22.76 0.94 19.02
N LEU A 240 -21.54 1.38 18.74
CA LEU A 240 -21.26 2.66 18.08
C LEU A 240 -21.66 2.60 16.61
N LYS A 241 -22.79 3.21 16.28
CA LYS A 241 -23.26 3.31 14.90
C LYS A 241 -22.33 4.21 14.10
N GLN A 242 -21.79 3.69 12.98
CA GLN A 242 -21.04 4.49 12.02
C GLN A 242 -21.98 5.46 11.31
N GLY A 243 -21.60 6.74 11.30
CA GLY A 243 -22.42 7.80 10.69
C GLY A 243 -22.12 8.03 9.20
N GLY A 244 -20.99 7.53 8.71
CA GLY A 244 -20.56 7.54 7.31
C GLY A 244 -20.90 8.82 6.53
N TRP A 245 -21.55 8.63 5.39
CA TRP A 245 -21.97 9.70 4.48
C TRP A 245 -22.91 10.73 5.13
N ALA A 246 -23.82 10.29 6.00
CA ALA A 246 -24.76 11.19 6.68
C ALA A 246 -24.01 12.17 7.59
N LEU A 247 -23.04 11.68 8.37
CA LEU A 247 -22.23 12.49 9.25
C LEU A 247 -21.29 13.44 8.47
N PHE A 248 -20.75 12.96 7.37
CA PHE A 248 -19.94 13.78 6.46
C PHE A 248 -20.76 14.97 5.91
N LYS A 249 -22.00 14.75 5.48
CA LYS A 249 -22.88 15.83 5.02
C LYS A 249 -23.24 16.82 6.13
N ALA A 250 -23.57 16.30 7.30
CA ALA A 250 -24.10 17.10 8.40
C ALA A 250 -23.06 17.93 9.14
N ASN A 251 -21.79 17.45 9.23
CA ASN A 251 -20.79 18.05 10.09
C ASN A 251 -19.58 18.61 9.31
N ARG A 252 -19.36 19.93 9.43
CA ARG A 252 -18.23 20.62 8.77
C ARG A 252 -16.87 20.09 9.26
N ASN A 253 -16.73 19.78 10.53
CA ASN A 253 -15.47 19.33 11.10
C ASN A 253 -15.10 17.92 10.63
N VAL A 254 -16.09 17.04 10.46
CA VAL A 254 -15.91 15.72 9.85
C VAL A 254 -15.40 15.87 8.40
N ARG A 255 -16.01 16.78 7.63
CA ARG A 255 -15.53 17.06 6.26
C ARG A 255 -14.07 17.53 6.23
N ARG A 256 -13.66 18.39 7.17
CA ARG A 256 -12.26 18.84 7.29
C ARG A 256 -11.30 17.68 7.52
N ALA A 257 -11.63 16.74 8.39
CA ALA A 257 -10.82 15.56 8.64
C ALA A 257 -10.73 14.64 7.42
N VAL A 258 -11.86 14.37 6.76
CA VAL A 258 -11.90 13.53 5.56
C VAL A 258 -11.07 14.15 4.43
N PHE A 259 -11.25 15.45 4.16
CA PHE A 259 -10.46 16.15 3.14
C PHE A 259 -8.98 16.22 3.47
N LEU A 260 -8.60 16.35 4.75
CA LEU A 260 -7.20 16.28 5.15
C LEU A 260 -6.61 14.91 4.88
N GLY A 261 -7.34 13.83 5.17
CA GLY A 261 -6.93 12.47 4.84
C GLY A 261 -6.76 12.25 3.33
N MET A 262 -7.69 12.75 2.52
CA MET A 262 -7.60 12.70 1.06
C MET A 262 -6.40 13.50 0.54
N LEU A 263 -6.16 14.70 1.07
CA LEU A 263 -5.02 15.53 0.71
C LEU A 263 -3.69 14.85 1.04
N LEU A 264 -3.57 14.24 2.21
CA LEU A 264 -2.38 13.49 2.62
C LEU A 264 -2.07 12.35 1.65
N GLN A 265 -3.07 11.60 1.25
CA GLN A 265 -2.92 10.49 0.30
C GLN A 265 -2.55 10.99 -1.11
N ALA A 266 -3.14 12.10 -1.56
CA ALA A 266 -2.76 12.73 -2.82
C ALA A 266 -1.31 13.22 -2.77
N MET A 267 -0.91 13.92 -1.69
CA MET A 267 0.47 14.37 -1.51
C MET A 267 1.47 13.21 -1.56
N GLN A 268 1.16 12.08 -0.92
CA GLN A 268 2.00 10.89 -0.93
C GLN A 268 2.28 10.41 -2.36
N GLN A 269 1.27 10.36 -3.21
CA GLN A 269 1.40 9.88 -4.58
C GLN A 269 2.06 10.90 -5.51
N PHE A 270 1.69 12.17 -5.37
CA PHE A 270 2.24 13.26 -6.20
C PHE A 270 3.70 13.63 -5.87
N THR A 271 4.32 12.99 -4.87
CA THR A 271 5.80 13.04 -4.73
C THR A 271 6.53 12.50 -5.97
N GLY A 272 5.87 11.66 -6.77
CA GLY A 272 6.45 11.02 -7.94
C GLY A 272 7.27 9.76 -7.64
N MET A 273 7.35 9.30 -6.39
CA MET A 273 8.22 8.18 -6.03
C MET A 273 7.74 6.85 -6.62
N ASN A 274 6.45 6.64 -6.75
CA ASN A 274 5.92 5.42 -7.38
C ASN A 274 6.25 5.33 -8.88
N ILE A 275 6.45 6.45 -9.55
CA ILE A 275 6.94 6.49 -10.94
C ILE A 275 8.28 5.77 -11.08
N ILE A 276 9.17 5.96 -10.12
CA ILE A 276 10.45 5.27 -10.09
C ILE A 276 10.25 3.75 -10.05
N MET A 277 9.26 3.27 -9.29
CA MET A 277 8.95 1.84 -9.20
C MET A 277 8.37 1.27 -10.50
N TYR A 278 7.56 2.06 -11.23
CA TYR A 278 6.89 1.58 -12.45
C TYR A 278 7.73 1.71 -13.71
N TYR A 279 8.58 2.73 -13.77
CA TYR A 279 9.34 3.10 -14.95
C TYR A 279 10.87 3.09 -14.73
N ALA A 280 11.34 2.42 -13.68
CA ALA A 280 12.77 2.42 -13.31
C ALA A 280 13.70 2.07 -14.47
N PRO A 281 13.50 1.00 -15.27
CA PRO A 281 14.36 0.69 -16.40
C PRO A 281 14.40 1.83 -17.43
N ARG A 282 13.27 2.51 -17.67
CA ARG A 282 13.20 3.66 -18.56
C ARG A 282 13.98 4.85 -18.04
N ILE A 283 13.88 5.14 -16.76
CA ILE A 283 14.62 6.22 -16.09
C ILE A 283 16.13 5.96 -16.20
N PHE A 284 16.57 4.74 -15.92
CA PHE A 284 17.98 4.37 -15.99
C PHE A 284 18.50 4.32 -17.43
N LYS A 285 17.67 3.96 -18.40
CA LYS A 285 18.01 4.11 -19.81
C LYS A 285 18.30 5.57 -20.17
N MET A 286 17.48 6.51 -19.72
CA MET A 286 17.72 7.95 -19.90
C MET A 286 18.98 8.44 -19.15
N ALA A 287 19.33 7.78 -18.05
CA ALA A 287 20.52 8.07 -17.25
C ALA A 287 21.80 7.40 -17.77
N GLY A 288 21.80 6.89 -19.00
CA GLY A 288 22.99 6.39 -19.69
C GLY A 288 23.26 4.89 -19.53
N PHE A 289 22.38 4.11 -18.91
CA PHE A 289 22.51 2.65 -18.85
C PHE A 289 21.97 2.04 -20.14
N THR A 290 22.85 1.60 -21.02
CA THR A 290 22.51 1.20 -22.41
C THR A 290 21.99 -0.22 -22.52
N THR A 291 22.42 -1.13 -21.63
CA THR A 291 22.01 -2.54 -21.69
C THR A 291 20.84 -2.84 -20.77
N THR A 292 19.97 -3.76 -21.18
CA THR A 292 18.83 -4.22 -20.35
C THR A 292 19.30 -4.75 -19.00
N GLU A 293 20.43 -5.47 -18.96
CA GLU A 293 20.99 -6.01 -17.72
C GLU A 293 21.37 -4.89 -16.74
N GLN A 294 22.04 -3.85 -17.21
CA GLN A 294 22.40 -2.69 -16.37
C GLN A 294 21.16 -1.98 -15.83
N GLN A 295 20.14 -1.80 -16.65
CA GLN A 295 18.87 -1.18 -16.25
C GLN A 295 18.15 -2.03 -15.18
N MET A 296 18.14 -3.35 -15.34
CA MET A 296 17.52 -4.27 -14.37
C MET A 296 18.29 -4.32 -13.04
N ILE A 297 19.62 -4.31 -13.09
CA ILE A 297 20.47 -4.26 -11.87
C ILE A 297 20.23 -2.95 -11.12
N ALA A 298 20.21 -1.81 -11.81
CA ALA A 298 19.91 -0.52 -11.18
C ALA A 298 18.50 -0.49 -10.58
N THR A 299 17.51 -1.06 -11.26
CA THR A 299 16.14 -1.21 -10.75
C THR A 299 16.11 -2.08 -9.49
N LEU A 300 16.85 -3.19 -9.47
CA LEU A 300 16.97 -4.05 -8.29
C LEU A 300 17.57 -3.29 -7.10
N VAL A 301 18.60 -2.47 -7.32
CA VAL A 301 19.20 -1.63 -6.28
C VAL A 301 18.19 -0.67 -5.67
N VAL A 302 17.31 -0.08 -6.48
CA VAL A 302 16.20 0.77 -6.00
C VAL A 302 15.23 -0.03 -5.14
N GLY A 303 14.84 -1.22 -5.56
CA GLY A 303 13.97 -2.11 -4.79
C GLY A 303 14.57 -2.51 -3.44
N LEU A 304 15.84 -2.87 -3.41
CA LEU A 304 16.59 -3.18 -2.19
C LEU A 304 16.66 -1.96 -1.25
N THR A 305 16.91 -0.77 -1.81
CA THR A 305 16.92 0.48 -1.03
C THR A 305 15.55 0.71 -0.38
N PHE A 306 14.46 0.50 -1.11
CA PHE A 306 13.11 0.63 -0.57
C PHE A 306 12.87 -0.36 0.57
N MET A 307 13.25 -1.61 0.40
CA MET A 307 13.09 -2.65 1.44
C MET A 307 13.89 -2.31 2.71
N PHE A 308 15.16 -1.97 2.59
CA PHE A 308 16.00 -1.64 3.75
C PHE A 308 15.55 -0.34 4.45
N ALA A 309 15.19 0.69 3.68
CA ALA A 309 14.68 1.94 4.25
C ALA A 309 13.33 1.71 4.97
N THR A 310 12.46 0.88 4.44
CA THR A 310 11.21 0.48 5.11
C THR A 310 11.49 -0.28 6.40
N PHE A 311 12.46 -1.18 6.40
CA PHE A 311 12.88 -1.89 7.62
C PHE A 311 13.32 -0.91 8.71
N ILE A 312 14.13 0.10 8.37
CA ILE A 312 14.56 1.15 9.31
C ILE A 312 13.35 1.98 9.77
N ALA A 313 12.43 2.32 8.86
CA ALA A 313 11.25 3.12 9.16
C ALA A 313 10.36 2.48 10.23
N VAL A 314 10.21 1.16 10.23
CA VAL A 314 9.43 0.41 11.23
C VAL A 314 9.89 0.72 12.66
N PHE A 315 11.20 0.96 12.87
CA PHE A 315 11.77 1.24 14.19
C PHE A 315 11.88 2.72 14.52
N THR A 316 11.77 3.61 13.54
CA THR A 316 12.07 5.04 13.70
C THR A 316 10.85 5.95 13.62
N VAL A 317 9.79 5.54 12.92
CA VAL A 317 8.63 6.39 12.64
C VAL A 317 7.93 6.91 13.89
N ASP A 318 7.81 6.08 14.92
CA ASP A 318 7.16 6.46 16.17
C ASP A 318 8.04 7.39 17.03
N LYS A 319 9.35 7.33 16.84
CA LYS A 319 10.32 8.18 17.56
C LYS A 319 10.45 9.56 16.94
N ALA A 320 10.42 9.65 15.63
CA ALA A 320 10.63 10.91 14.89
C ALA A 320 9.45 11.90 15.01
N GLY A 321 8.23 11.40 15.15
CA GLY A 321 7.01 12.21 15.02
C GLY A 321 6.55 12.31 13.56
N ARG A 322 5.27 12.67 13.37
CA ARG A 322 4.65 12.65 12.03
C ARG A 322 5.07 13.85 11.19
N LYS A 323 4.95 15.04 11.77
CA LYS A 323 5.24 16.29 11.06
C LYS A 323 6.72 16.50 10.74
N PRO A 324 7.69 16.26 11.65
CA PRO A 324 9.11 16.32 11.32
C PRO A 324 9.52 15.30 10.27
N ALA A 325 9.03 14.06 10.35
CA ALA A 325 9.32 13.02 9.39
C ALA A 325 8.89 13.42 7.97
N LEU A 326 7.68 13.97 7.80
CA LEU A 326 7.19 14.45 6.50
C LEU A 326 8.02 15.62 5.96
N LYS A 327 8.37 16.60 6.81
CA LYS A 327 9.21 17.72 6.38
C LYS A 327 10.57 17.26 5.85
N ILE A 328 11.24 16.39 6.61
CA ILE A 328 12.55 15.86 6.22
C ILE A 328 12.41 15.03 4.95
N GLY A 329 11.41 14.16 4.88
CA GLY A 329 11.20 13.29 3.72
C GLY A 329 10.92 14.06 2.44
N PHE A 330 10.01 15.04 2.46
CA PHE A 330 9.74 15.89 1.30
C PHE A 330 10.96 16.74 0.90
N SER A 331 11.77 17.19 1.86
CA SER A 331 13.01 17.92 1.57
C SER A 331 14.05 17.03 0.88
N VAL A 332 14.23 15.79 1.35
CA VAL A 332 15.13 14.81 0.75
C VAL A 332 14.66 14.44 -0.66
N MET A 333 13.37 14.21 -0.85
CA MET A 333 12.79 13.92 -2.17
C MET A 333 12.92 15.11 -3.12
N ALA A 334 12.69 16.34 -2.64
CA ALA A 334 12.87 17.55 -3.45
C ALA A 334 14.29 17.71 -3.93
N LEU A 335 15.27 17.53 -3.05
CA LEU A 335 16.69 17.59 -3.41
C LEU A 335 17.08 16.47 -4.40
N GLY A 336 16.62 15.25 -4.15
CA GLY A 336 16.92 14.10 -5.00
C GLY A 336 16.35 14.25 -6.41
N THR A 337 15.10 14.68 -6.54
CA THR A 337 14.47 14.92 -7.85
C THR A 337 15.07 16.13 -8.58
N LEU A 338 15.48 17.15 -7.84
CA LEU A 338 16.18 18.31 -8.42
C LEU A 338 17.49 17.90 -9.09
N VAL A 339 18.32 17.17 -8.36
CA VAL A 339 19.64 16.72 -8.87
C VAL A 339 19.47 15.67 -9.95
N LEU A 340 18.50 14.76 -9.83
CA LEU A 340 18.20 13.77 -10.87
C LEU A 340 17.77 14.46 -12.17
N GLY A 341 16.91 15.47 -12.09
CA GLY A 341 16.53 16.28 -13.26
C GLY A 341 17.71 16.96 -13.92
N TYR A 342 18.65 17.51 -13.13
CA TYR A 342 19.90 18.07 -13.64
C TYR A 342 20.75 17.01 -14.36
N CYS A 343 20.93 15.83 -13.78
CA CYS A 343 21.66 14.75 -14.44
C CYS A 343 21.05 14.38 -15.79
N LEU A 344 19.73 14.22 -15.84
CA LEU A 344 19.04 13.87 -17.08
C LEU A 344 19.14 14.99 -18.14
N MET A 345 19.13 16.23 -17.73
CA MET A 345 19.37 17.38 -18.64
C MET A 345 20.78 17.29 -19.25
N GLN A 346 21.80 16.91 -18.48
CA GLN A 346 23.15 16.74 -19.00
C GLN A 346 23.23 15.61 -20.03
N PHE A 347 22.53 14.51 -19.83
CA PHE A 347 22.43 13.44 -20.83
C PHE A 347 21.78 13.92 -22.12
N ASP A 348 20.68 14.68 -22.04
CA ASP A 348 20.00 15.25 -23.20
C ASP A 348 20.90 16.22 -23.97
N ASN A 349 21.77 16.94 -23.27
CA ASN A 349 22.75 17.87 -23.88
C ASN A 349 24.00 17.16 -24.43
N GLY A 350 24.09 15.83 -24.37
CA GLY A 350 25.22 15.07 -24.88
C GLY A 350 26.49 15.10 -24.01
N THR A 351 26.40 15.58 -22.77
CA THR A 351 27.50 15.62 -21.79
C THR A 351 27.50 14.36 -20.89
N ALA A 352 27.23 13.22 -21.48
CA ALA A 352 27.15 11.96 -20.77
C ALA A 352 28.48 11.56 -20.14
N SER A 353 28.47 11.15 -18.87
CA SER A 353 29.58 10.56 -18.17
C SER A 353 29.14 9.43 -17.26
N SER A 354 30.01 8.47 -16.98
CA SER A 354 29.69 7.40 -16.04
C SER A 354 29.43 7.92 -14.62
N GLY A 355 30.06 9.01 -14.24
CA GLY A 355 29.83 9.69 -12.96
C GLY A 355 28.42 10.22 -12.82
N LEU A 356 27.85 10.81 -13.89
CA LEU A 356 26.47 11.28 -13.92
C LEU A 356 25.47 10.11 -13.84
N SER A 357 25.77 8.99 -14.51
CA SER A 357 24.91 7.78 -14.43
C SER A 357 24.83 7.27 -12.99
N TRP A 358 25.96 7.12 -12.31
CA TRP A 358 25.98 6.67 -10.92
C TRP A 358 25.40 7.69 -9.95
N LEU A 359 25.56 8.98 -10.20
CA LEU A 359 24.91 10.03 -9.43
C LEU A 359 23.38 9.93 -9.57
N SER A 360 22.88 9.64 -10.77
CA SER A 360 21.44 9.43 -11.00
C SER A 360 20.90 8.25 -10.20
N VAL A 361 21.63 7.13 -10.13
CA VAL A 361 21.26 5.98 -9.27
C VAL A 361 21.26 6.40 -7.81
N GLY A 362 22.30 7.07 -7.34
CA GLY A 362 22.38 7.55 -5.95
C GLY A 362 21.26 8.51 -5.57
N MET A 363 20.88 9.42 -6.45
CA MET A 363 19.77 10.35 -6.22
C MET A 363 18.43 9.64 -6.21
N THR A 364 18.24 8.65 -7.09
CA THR A 364 17.04 7.81 -7.09
C THR A 364 16.93 7.01 -5.79
N MET A 365 18.02 6.41 -5.31
CA MET A 365 18.06 5.73 -4.02
C MET A 365 17.72 6.69 -2.86
N MET A 366 18.25 7.91 -2.88
CA MET A 366 17.96 8.93 -1.87
C MET A 366 16.50 9.32 -1.86
N CYS A 367 15.87 9.51 -3.01
CA CYS A 367 14.43 9.78 -3.14
C CYS A 367 13.60 8.65 -2.54
N ILE A 368 13.90 7.42 -2.91
CA ILE A 368 13.18 6.24 -2.43
C ILE A 368 13.37 6.03 -0.92
N ALA A 369 14.57 6.21 -0.41
CA ALA A 369 14.82 6.13 1.03
C ALA A 369 14.07 7.22 1.79
N GLY A 370 14.07 8.46 1.30
CA GLY A 370 13.30 9.56 1.86
C GLY A 370 11.80 9.27 1.89
N TYR A 371 11.25 8.71 0.83
CA TYR A 371 9.85 8.29 0.75
C TYR A 371 9.54 7.16 1.73
N ALA A 372 10.33 6.10 1.74
CA ALA A 372 10.12 4.92 2.57
C ALA A 372 10.16 5.23 4.07
N MET A 373 11.02 6.17 4.48
CA MET A 373 11.19 6.57 5.88
C MET A 373 10.22 7.67 6.34
N SER A 374 9.45 8.25 5.45
CA SER A 374 8.56 9.38 5.76
C SER A 374 7.15 9.20 5.21
N ALA A 375 6.89 9.64 4.00
CA ALA A 375 5.56 9.71 3.41
C ALA A 375 4.89 8.34 3.31
N ALA A 376 5.63 7.27 3.03
CA ALA A 376 5.06 5.93 2.91
C ALA A 376 4.35 5.46 4.18
N PRO A 377 4.97 5.44 5.38
CA PRO A 377 4.29 5.02 6.60
C PRO A 377 3.46 6.14 7.25
N VAL A 378 3.98 7.37 7.30
CA VAL A 378 3.40 8.47 8.11
C VAL A 378 2.04 8.90 7.59
N VAL A 379 1.85 8.93 6.29
CA VAL A 379 0.56 9.33 5.69
C VAL A 379 -0.56 8.37 6.09
N TRP A 380 -0.31 7.06 6.06
CA TRP A 380 -1.29 6.07 6.50
C TRP A 380 -1.61 6.16 7.98
N ILE A 381 -0.60 6.40 8.81
CA ILE A 381 -0.76 6.60 10.25
C ILE A 381 -1.64 7.84 10.49
N LEU A 382 -1.29 8.98 9.91
CA LEU A 382 -2.06 10.22 10.05
C LEU A 382 -3.51 10.06 9.57
N CYS A 383 -3.73 9.42 8.41
CA CYS A 383 -5.08 9.17 7.91
C CYS A 383 -5.95 8.38 8.89
N SER A 384 -5.36 7.47 9.65
CA SER A 384 -6.09 6.72 10.67
C SER A 384 -6.32 7.50 11.96
N GLU A 385 -5.37 8.38 12.34
CA GLU A 385 -5.40 9.13 13.60
C GLU A 385 -6.31 10.35 13.56
N ILE A 386 -6.47 11.01 12.40
CA ILE A 386 -7.25 12.24 12.27
C ILE A 386 -8.76 12.00 12.07
N GLN A 387 -9.18 10.77 11.72
CA GLN A 387 -10.59 10.49 11.45
C GLN A 387 -11.39 10.31 12.75
N PRO A 388 -12.55 11.00 12.90
CA PRO A 388 -13.45 10.78 14.02
C PRO A 388 -13.93 9.33 14.07
N LEU A 389 -14.05 8.75 15.26
CA LEU A 389 -14.39 7.34 15.46
C LEU A 389 -15.68 6.91 14.75
N LYS A 390 -16.73 7.76 14.79
CA LYS A 390 -18.03 7.50 14.13
C LYS A 390 -18.01 7.61 12.60
N CYS A 391 -16.94 8.16 12.02
CA CYS A 391 -16.80 8.36 10.56
C CYS A 391 -15.49 7.75 10.02
N ARG A 392 -14.78 6.99 10.83
CA ARG A 392 -13.42 6.49 10.52
C ARG A 392 -13.43 5.61 9.27
N ASP A 393 -14.32 4.65 9.18
CA ASP A 393 -14.38 3.72 8.04
C ASP A 393 -14.63 4.46 6.73
N PHE A 394 -15.54 5.45 6.75
CA PHE A 394 -15.82 6.29 5.60
C PHE A 394 -14.61 7.16 5.22
N GLY A 395 -13.98 7.81 6.20
CA GLY A 395 -12.82 8.65 5.98
C GLY A 395 -11.60 7.88 5.45
N ILE A 396 -11.35 6.69 5.96
CA ILE A 396 -10.28 5.80 5.46
C ILE A 396 -10.59 5.31 4.04
N THR A 397 -11.84 4.97 3.73
CA THR A 397 -12.24 4.57 2.38
C THR A 397 -12.02 5.71 1.38
N CYS A 398 -12.43 6.94 1.70
CA CYS A 398 -12.19 8.11 0.87
C CYS A 398 -10.69 8.36 0.66
N SER A 399 -9.91 8.28 1.72
CA SER A 399 -8.46 8.47 1.67
C SER A 399 -7.78 7.40 0.81
N THR A 400 -8.11 6.13 0.99
CA THR A 400 -7.54 5.02 0.23
C THR A 400 -7.93 5.08 -1.26
N THR A 401 -9.18 5.43 -1.55
CA THR A 401 -9.62 5.63 -2.94
C THR A 401 -8.87 6.79 -3.59
N THR A 402 -8.68 7.89 -2.87
CA THR A 402 -7.87 9.03 -3.34
C THR A 402 -6.42 8.63 -3.61
N ASN A 403 -5.84 7.78 -2.77
CA ASN A 403 -4.50 7.23 -2.98
C ASN A 403 -4.39 6.54 -4.33
N TRP A 404 -5.28 5.60 -4.62
CA TRP A 404 -5.25 4.84 -5.88
C TRP A 404 -5.57 5.69 -7.11
N VAL A 405 -6.52 6.64 -7.00
CA VAL A 405 -6.82 7.59 -8.09
C VAL A 405 -5.62 8.50 -8.36
N SER A 406 -4.98 9.02 -7.33
CA SER A 406 -3.78 9.85 -7.47
C SER A 406 -2.62 9.05 -8.08
N ASN A 407 -2.43 7.80 -7.66
CA ASN A 407 -1.44 6.91 -8.22
C ASN A 407 -1.71 6.61 -9.70
N MET A 408 -2.98 6.40 -10.07
CA MET A 408 -3.40 6.26 -11.47
C MET A 408 -3.03 7.50 -12.29
N ILE A 409 -3.32 8.69 -11.80
CA ILE A 409 -3.00 9.96 -12.49
C ILE A 409 -1.50 10.07 -12.74
N ILE A 410 -0.68 9.79 -11.74
CA ILE A 410 0.78 9.80 -11.84
C ILE A 410 1.25 8.80 -12.89
N GLY A 411 0.79 7.55 -12.81
CA GLY A 411 1.17 6.50 -13.76
C GLY A 411 0.72 6.78 -15.20
N ALA A 412 -0.44 7.41 -15.37
CA ALA A 412 -1.04 7.74 -16.66
C ALA A 412 -0.49 9.04 -17.29
N THR A 413 0.34 9.79 -16.60
CA THR A 413 0.82 11.10 -17.08
C THR A 413 2.33 11.18 -17.24
N PHE A 414 3.09 10.25 -16.68
CA PHE A 414 4.55 10.35 -16.64
C PHE A 414 5.21 10.37 -18.02
N LEU A 415 4.88 9.42 -18.90
CA LEU A 415 5.46 9.38 -20.24
C LEU A 415 4.99 10.57 -21.09
N THR A 416 3.74 10.98 -20.94
CA THR A 416 3.22 12.20 -21.59
C THR A 416 3.99 13.45 -21.14
N LEU A 417 4.34 13.55 -19.86
CA LEU A 417 5.19 14.62 -19.33
C LEU A 417 6.61 14.55 -19.91
N LEU A 418 7.20 13.34 -19.99
CA LEU A 418 8.51 13.17 -20.62
C LEU A 418 8.51 13.65 -22.08
N ASP A 419 7.46 13.31 -22.82
CA ASP A 419 7.34 13.67 -24.24
C ASP A 419 7.07 15.20 -24.43
N SER A 420 6.41 15.85 -23.47
CA SER A 420 5.99 17.27 -23.59
C SER A 420 6.97 18.27 -23.00
N ILE A 421 7.53 18.01 -21.82
CA ILE A 421 8.42 18.92 -21.09
C ILE A 421 9.83 18.36 -20.87
N GLY A 422 10.10 17.17 -21.39
CA GLY A 422 11.37 16.48 -21.26
C GLY A 422 11.59 15.83 -19.90
N ALA A 423 12.67 15.07 -19.78
CA ALA A 423 13.02 14.33 -18.57
C ALA A 423 13.32 15.27 -17.40
N ALA A 424 14.19 16.26 -17.62
CA ALA A 424 14.53 17.25 -16.60
C ALA A 424 13.30 18.03 -16.12
N GLY A 425 12.48 18.52 -17.03
CA GLY A 425 11.25 19.26 -16.71
C GLY A 425 10.28 18.44 -15.87
N THR A 426 10.13 17.16 -16.18
CA THR A 426 9.25 16.24 -15.44
C THR A 426 9.72 16.05 -13.99
N PHE A 427 11.00 15.79 -13.77
CA PHE A 427 11.52 15.63 -12.41
C PHE A 427 11.55 16.94 -11.63
N TRP A 428 11.76 18.08 -12.29
CA TRP A 428 11.65 19.41 -11.65
C TRP A 428 10.19 19.76 -11.29
N LEU A 429 9.22 19.29 -12.05
CA LEU A 429 7.81 19.37 -11.64
C LEU A 429 7.58 18.64 -10.31
N TYR A 430 8.09 17.43 -10.17
CA TYR A 430 8.01 16.70 -8.89
C TYR A 430 8.80 17.40 -7.78
N THR A 431 9.91 18.05 -8.08
CA THR A 431 10.65 18.89 -7.13
C THR A 431 9.77 20.03 -6.62
N ALA A 432 9.10 20.74 -7.51
CA ALA A 432 8.20 21.85 -7.15
C ALA A 432 7.02 21.36 -6.29
N LEU A 433 6.45 20.20 -6.61
CA LEU A 433 5.39 19.59 -5.81
C LEU A 433 5.88 19.19 -4.41
N ASN A 434 7.05 18.59 -4.29
CA ASN A 434 7.63 18.23 -2.99
C ASN A 434 7.92 19.48 -2.13
N ILE A 435 8.38 20.57 -2.73
CA ILE A 435 8.56 21.87 -2.04
C ILE A 435 7.21 22.40 -1.55
N ALA A 436 6.17 22.36 -2.39
CA ALA A 436 4.83 22.75 -1.99
C ALA A 436 4.30 21.88 -0.83
N PHE A 437 4.60 20.60 -0.81
CA PHE A 437 4.20 19.68 0.27
C PHE A 437 4.91 19.97 1.58
N ILE A 438 6.14 20.48 1.55
CA ILE A 438 6.82 20.99 2.75
C ILE A 438 6.01 22.15 3.35
N GLY A 439 5.57 23.10 2.53
CA GLY A 439 4.73 24.22 2.95
C GLY A 439 3.39 23.78 3.52
N ILE A 440 2.69 22.87 2.85
CA ILE A 440 1.42 22.30 3.31
C ILE A 440 1.61 21.58 4.65
N THR A 441 2.67 20.80 4.79
CA THR A 441 3.00 20.11 6.03
C THR A 441 3.21 21.08 7.18
N PHE A 442 3.88 22.18 6.91
CA PHE A 442 4.13 23.21 7.92
C PHE A 442 2.83 23.87 8.40
N TRP A 443 1.93 24.20 7.49
CA TRP A 443 0.78 25.06 7.80
C TRP A 443 -0.51 24.28 8.13
N LEU A 444 -0.67 23.07 7.64
CA LEU A 444 -1.95 22.36 7.70
C LEU A 444 -1.90 21.06 8.51
N ILE A 445 -0.80 20.32 8.46
CA ILE A 445 -0.73 18.98 9.03
C ILE A 445 -0.48 19.04 10.54
N PRO A 446 -1.27 18.32 11.36
CA PRO A 446 -1.07 18.24 12.80
C PRO A 446 0.11 17.32 13.16
N GLU A 447 0.72 17.55 14.33
CA GLU A 447 1.55 16.55 15.01
C GLU A 447 0.67 15.72 15.94
N THR A 448 0.61 14.42 15.71
CA THR A 448 -0.26 13.50 16.46
C THR A 448 0.51 12.55 17.39
N LYS A 449 1.83 12.69 17.44
CA LYS A 449 2.68 11.85 18.29
C LYS A 449 2.32 11.98 19.77
N ASN A 450 2.14 10.83 20.43
CA ASN A 450 1.81 10.74 21.87
C ASN A 450 0.49 11.44 22.27
N VAL A 451 -0.43 11.61 21.33
CA VAL A 451 -1.74 12.20 21.57
C VAL A 451 -2.82 11.12 21.39
N THR A 452 -3.78 11.07 22.30
CA THR A 452 -4.89 10.11 22.21
C THR A 452 -5.86 10.49 21.10
N LEU A 453 -6.50 9.49 20.51
CA LEU A 453 -7.46 9.70 19.42
C LEU A 453 -8.66 10.52 19.88
N GLU A 454 -9.08 10.34 21.11
CA GLU A 454 -10.18 11.07 21.75
C GLU A 454 -9.85 12.55 21.91
N HIS A 455 -8.59 12.88 22.21
CA HIS A 455 -8.13 14.27 22.31
C HIS A 455 -8.15 14.95 20.95
N ILE A 456 -7.64 14.25 19.91
CA ILE A 456 -7.65 14.74 18.52
C ILE A 456 -9.09 14.98 18.06
N GLU A 457 -9.99 14.00 18.28
CA GLU A 457 -11.40 14.11 17.92
C GLU A 457 -12.08 15.29 18.64
N ARG A 458 -11.86 15.44 19.94
CA ARG A 458 -12.44 16.55 20.72
C ARG A 458 -12.02 17.90 20.18
N LYS A 459 -10.75 18.12 19.90
CA LYS A 459 -10.24 19.38 19.33
C LYS A 459 -10.74 19.63 17.93
N LEU A 460 -10.78 18.58 17.10
CA LEU A 460 -11.35 18.66 15.76
C LEU A 460 -12.82 19.07 15.80
N MET A 461 -13.61 18.46 16.66
CA MET A 461 -15.06 18.75 16.81
C MET A 461 -15.32 20.11 17.46
N ALA A 462 -14.40 20.62 18.24
CA ALA A 462 -14.43 22.01 18.72
C ALA A 462 -14.14 23.05 17.61
N GLY A 463 -13.74 22.61 16.42
CA GLY A 463 -13.48 23.51 15.28
C GLY A 463 -12.08 24.14 15.30
N GLU A 464 -11.14 23.64 16.08
CA GLU A 464 -9.76 24.12 16.10
C GLU A 464 -9.09 24.02 14.72
N LYS A 465 -8.02 24.80 14.50
CA LYS A 465 -7.23 24.73 13.26
C LYS A 465 -6.62 23.35 13.14
N LEU A 466 -6.65 22.75 11.95
CA LEU A 466 -6.18 21.38 11.73
C LEU A 466 -4.75 21.14 12.24
N ARG A 467 -3.85 22.10 12.06
CA ARG A 467 -2.48 22.02 12.56
C ARG A 467 -2.34 21.88 14.09
N ASN A 468 -3.36 22.27 14.85
CA ASN A 468 -3.35 22.33 16.31
C ASN A 468 -4.13 21.20 16.99
N ILE A 469 -4.80 20.33 16.22
CA ILE A 469 -5.65 19.25 16.80
C ILE A 469 -4.85 18.18 17.57
N GLY A 470 -3.54 18.12 17.34
CA GLY A 470 -2.63 17.21 18.02
C GLY A 470 -1.79 17.85 19.16
N VAL A 471 -2.08 19.09 19.54
CA VAL A 471 -1.32 19.82 20.58
C VAL A 471 -2.08 19.91 21.87
#